data_e81c05ba86e35821a2471758b2e44c90
#
_entry.id   e81c05ba86e35821a2471758b2e44c90
#
_cell.length_a   1.000
_cell.length_b   1.000
_cell.length_c   1.000
_cell.angle_alpha   90.00
_cell.angle_beta   90.00
_cell.angle_gamma   90.00
#
_symmetry.space_group_name_H-M   'P 1'
#
loop_
_entity.id
_entity.type
_entity.pdbx_description
1 polymer ?
#
loop_
_entity_poly.entity_id
_entity_poly.type
_entity_poly.pdbx_seq_one_letter_code
_entity_poly.pdbx_strand_id
1 'polypeptide(L)'
;MGLLFIDSSFSLALIMDDLLDLSSDTYFMGEALRQARRAESQDEVPIGAVVVRNTEIIARAWNQVETLKDATAHAEMLAITQAESAVGDWRLSDCDLYVTKEPCPMCAGAIVHARIRRVIFGCPDPKTGGAGGLINLLQLPPLNHQCEITRGVRENECREILQRFFRAKRAEQP
;
A
#
# COMPACT_ATOMS: atom_id res chain seq x y z
N MET A 1 3.28 41.03 -30.70
CA MET A 1 2.99 39.61 -30.93
C MET A 1 4.18 38.83 -30.35
N GLY A 2 4.14 38.54 -29.03
CA GLY A 2 5.20 37.88 -28.28
C GLY A 2 4.85 36.42 -28.07
N LEU A 3 5.62 35.52 -28.65
CA LEU A 3 5.54 34.09 -28.36
C LEU A 3 6.14 33.87 -26.95
N LEU A 4 5.28 33.42 -26.03
CA LEU A 4 5.74 32.83 -24.77
C LEU A 4 6.28 31.42 -25.09
N PHE A 5 7.60 31.27 -25.10
CA PHE A 5 8.26 29.98 -25.03
C PHE A 5 8.03 29.42 -23.62
N ILE A 6 7.12 28.46 -23.47
CA ILE A 6 7.03 27.64 -22.27
C ILE A 6 8.20 26.67 -22.33
N ASP A 7 9.16 26.89 -21.42
CA ASP A 7 10.38 26.08 -21.31
C ASP A 7 9.98 24.64 -20.83
N SER A 8 9.87 23.73 -21.80
CA SER A 8 9.54 22.32 -21.57
C SER A 8 10.65 21.56 -20.80
N SER A 9 11.85 22.14 -20.66
CA SER A 9 12.97 21.55 -19.92
C SER A 9 12.77 21.63 -18.40
N PHE A 10 12.05 22.65 -17.91
CA PHE A 10 11.77 22.82 -16.46
C PHE A 10 10.76 21.80 -15.93
N SER A 11 9.81 21.37 -16.76
CA SER A 11 8.80 20.39 -16.38
C SER A 11 9.37 18.96 -16.30
N LEU A 12 10.30 18.60 -17.19
CA LEU A 12 10.93 17.27 -17.19
C LEU A 12 11.89 17.07 -16.01
N ALA A 13 12.64 18.11 -15.62
CA ALA A 13 13.56 18.06 -14.49
C ALA A 13 12.82 17.88 -13.15
N LEU A 14 11.69 18.60 -12.95
CA LEU A 14 10.84 18.45 -11.75
C LEU A 14 10.20 17.06 -11.67
N ILE A 15 9.78 16.47 -12.79
CA ILE A 15 9.22 15.12 -12.85
C ILE A 15 10.32 14.07 -12.61
N MET A 16 11.53 14.29 -13.08
CA MET A 16 12.65 13.38 -12.87
C MET A 16 13.19 13.44 -11.44
N ASP A 17 13.20 14.61 -10.77
CA ASP A 17 13.59 14.73 -9.37
C ASP A 17 12.60 13.98 -8.45
N ASP A 18 11.30 14.06 -8.71
CA ASP A 18 10.26 13.35 -7.95
C ASP A 18 10.33 11.81 -8.17
N LEU A 19 10.78 11.37 -9.36
CA LEU A 19 10.99 9.95 -9.68
C LEU A 19 12.29 9.37 -9.08
N LEU A 20 13.25 10.21 -8.71
CA LEU A 20 14.54 9.82 -8.13
C LEU A 20 14.60 10.01 -6.61
N ASP A 21 13.57 10.58 -5.99
CA ASP A 21 13.47 10.67 -4.54
C ASP A 21 13.09 9.30 -3.93
N LEU A 22 14.13 8.56 -3.55
CA LEU A 22 14.02 7.23 -2.93
C LEU A 22 13.43 7.28 -1.50
N SER A 23 13.06 8.46 -1.01
CA SER A 23 12.38 8.66 0.28
C SER A 23 10.92 9.08 0.12
N SER A 24 10.43 9.27 -1.11
CA SER A 24 9.07 9.74 -1.39
C SER A 24 8.00 8.65 -1.24
N ASP A 25 6.78 9.07 -0.93
CA ASP A 25 5.60 8.17 -0.92
C ASP A 25 5.41 7.48 -2.28
N THR A 26 5.71 8.18 -3.38
CA THR A 26 5.66 7.64 -4.74
C THR A 26 6.64 6.50 -4.95
N TYR A 27 7.86 6.61 -4.43
CA TYR A 27 8.86 5.55 -4.48
C TYR A 27 8.41 4.32 -3.69
N PHE A 28 8.03 4.48 -2.41
CA PHE A 28 7.63 3.37 -1.56
C PHE A 28 6.35 2.67 -2.06
N MET A 29 5.40 3.42 -2.61
CA MET A 29 4.25 2.81 -3.28
C MET A 29 4.68 2.02 -4.54
N GLY A 30 5.72 2.46 -5.23
CA GLY A 30 6.35 1.69 -6.32
C GLY A 30 6.89 0.34 -5.87
N GLU A 31 7.50 0.29 -4.68
CA GLU A 31 7.97 -0.95 -4.07
C GLU A 31 6.78 -1.86 -3.68
N ALA A 32 5.71 -1.30 -3.11
CA ALA A 32 4.48 -2.04 -2.84
C ALA A 32 3.84 -2.60 -4.12
N LEU A 33 3.84 -1.84 -5.22
CA LEU A 33 3.39 -2.31 -6.54
C LEU A 33 4.27 -3.45 -7.10
N ARG A 34 5.58 -3.48 -6.82
CA ARG A 34 6.43 -4.63 -7.17
C ARG A 34 5.98 -5.89 -6.44
N GLN A 35 5.62 -5.78 -5.16
CA GLN A 35 5.06 -6.90 -4.40
C GLN A 35 3.69 -7.34 -4.95
N ALA A 36 2.84 -6.39 -5.37
CA ALA A 36 1.56 -6.71 -6.01
C ALA A 36 1.75 -7.50 -7.32
N ARG A 37 2.75 -7.12 -8.14
CA ARG A 37 3.09 -7.91 -9.36
C ARG A 37 3.60 -9.30 -9.02
N ARG A 38 4.30 -9.46 -7.89
CA ARG A 38 4.71 -10.77 -7.41
C ARG A 38 3.52 -11.64 -7.01
N ALA A 39 2.53 -11.07 -6.32
CA ALA A 39 1.26 -11.74 -6.05
C ALA A 39 0.59 -12.20 -7.36
N GLU A 40 0.44 -11.29 -8.34
CA GLU A 40 -0.15 -11.59 -9.65
C GLU A 40 0.56 -12.76 -10.35
N SER A 41 1.90 -12.81 -10.31
CA SER A 41 2.69 -13.88 -10.94
C SER A 41 2.50 -15.24 -10.26
N GLN A 42 1.95 -15.29 -9.06
CA GLN A 42 1.63 -16.50 -8.30
C GLN A 42 0.13 -16.79 -8.25
N ASP A 43 -0.65 -16.16 -9.12
CA ASP A 43 -2.10 -16.28 -9.19
C ASP A 43 -2.85 -15.82 -7.92
N GLU A 44 -2.21 -14.98 -7.12
CA GLU A 44 -2.79 -14.31 -5.95
C GLU A 44 -3.39 -12.97 -6.32
N VAL A 45 -4.39 -12.51 -5.55
CA VAL A 45 -4.92 -11.14 -5.71
C VAL A 45 -3.76 -10.15 -5.59
N PRO A 46 -3.53 -9.27 -6.60
CA PRO A 46 -2.33 -8.44 -6.69
C PRO A 46 -2.33 -7.27 -5.71
N ILE A 47 -2.13 -7.59 -4.46
CA ILE A 47 -1.94 -6.63 -3.36
C ILE A 47 -0.54 -6.82 -2.81
N GLY A 48 0.18 -5.70 -2.68
CA GLY A 48 1.51 -5.67 -2.11
C GLY A 48 1.61 -4.60 -1.04
N ALA A 49 2.47 -4.86 -0.06
CA ALA A 49 2.73 -3.96 1.05
C ALA A 49 4.22 -3.86 1.37
N VAL A 50 4.65 -2.69 1.84
CA VAL A 50 5.97 -2.49 2.43
C VAL A 50 5.86 -1.69 3.72
N VAL A 51 6.72 -1.99 4.69
CA VAL A 51 6.86 -1.19 5.91
C VAL A 51 8.18 -0.45 5.87
N VAL A 52 8.12 0.85 6.15
CA VAL A 52 9.26 1.77 6.10
C VAL A 52 9.51 2.35 7.48
N ARG A 53 10.77 2.36 7.89
CA ARG A 53 11.25 3.00 9.11
C ARG A 53 12.48 3.84 8.78
N ASN A 54 12.48 5.13 9.15
CA ASN A 54 13.60 6.05 8.87
C ASN A 54 14.08 6.00 7.39
N THR A 55 13.14 6.07 6.45
CA THR A 55 13.39 5.98 5.00
C THR A 55 13.94 4.63 4.50
N GLU A 56 14.06 3.63 5.34
CA GLU A 56 14.48 2.29 4.97
C GLU A 56 13.29 1.33 4.94
N ILE A 57 13.21 0.49 3.91
CA ILE A 57 12.19 -0.56 3.84
C ILE A 57 12.65 -1.75 4.69
N ILE A 58 11.95 -1.99 5.80
CA ILE A 58 12.24 -3.08 6.74
C ILE A 58 11.40 -4.34 6.52
N ALA A 59 10.32 -4.24 5.75
CA ALA A 59 9.49 -5.40 5.39
C ALA A 59 8.89 -5.23 3.98
N ARG A 60 8.73 -6.35 3.28
CA ARG A 60 8.09 -6.46 1.97
C ARG A 60 7.21 -7.71 1.94
N ALA A 61 5.95 -7.57 1.60
CA ALA A 61 5.03 -8.69 1.51
C ALA A 61 4.01 -8.50 0.39
N TRP A 62 3.42 -9.59 -0.01
CA TRP A 62 2.32 -9.66 -0.99
C TRP A 62 1.25 -10.61 -0.49
N ASN A 63 0.05 -10.51 -1.03
CA ASN A 63 -1.06 -11.40 -0.69
C ASN A 63 -0.71 -12.85 -1.00
N GLN A 64 -0.95 -13.76 -0.06
CA GLN A 64 -0.63 -15.19 -0.17
C GLN A 64 -1.76 -16.09 0.37
N VAL A 65 -3.01 -15.63 0.29
CA VAL A 65 -4.18 -16.35 0.81
C VAL A 65 -4.31 -17.72 0.19
N GLU A 66 -4.18 -17.84 -1.13
CA GLU A 66 -4.31 -19.11 -1.84
C GLU A 66 -3.09 -20.01 -1.63
N THR A 67 -1.90 -19.44 -1.64
CA THR A 67 -0.65 -20.19 -1.47
C THR A 67 -0.55 -20.80 -0.07
N LEU A 68 -0.85 -20.03 0.96
CA LEU A 68 -0.74 -20.46 2.36
C LEU A 68 -2.02 -21.16 2.88
N LYS A 69 -3.13 -21.11 2.12
CA LYS A 69 -4.46 -21.57 2.57
C LYS A 69 -4.89 -20.92 3.87
N ASP A 70 -4.54 -19.63 4.01
CA ASP A 70 -4.78 -18.81 5.19
C ASP A 70 -5.53 -17.54 4.80
N ALA A 71 -6.80 -17.41 5.23
CA ALA A 71 -7.63 -16.25 4.96
C ALA A 71 -7.08 -14.93 5.55
N THR A 72 -6.12 -15.01 6.46
CA THR A 72 -5.48 -13.85 7.07
C THR A 72 -4.15 -13.45 6.40
N ALA A 73 -3.66 -14.23 5.45
CA ALA A 73 -2.38 -14.00 4.76
C ALA A 73 -2.44 -12.83 3.76
N HIS A 74 -3.03 -11.71 4.18
CA HIS A 74 -3.01 -10.45 3.43
C HIS A 74 -1.62 -9.82 3.45
N ALA A 75 -1.30 -9.04 2.42
CA ALA A 75 -0.01 -8.37 2.30
C ALA A 75 0.35 -7.55 3.56
N GLU A 76 -0.61 -6.82 4.11
CA GLU A 76 -0.45 -5.99 5.31
C GLU A 76 -0.10 -6.84 6.54
N MET A 77 -0.83 -7.95 6.76
CA MET A 77 -0.59 -8.85 7.89
C MET A 77 0.82 -9.42 7.85
N LEU A 78 1.23 -9.91 6.69
CA LEU A 78 2.57 -10.48 6.48
C LEU A 78 3.67 -9.41 6.62
N ALA A 79 3.43 -8.18 6.12
CA ALA A 79 4.37 -7.07 6.25
C ALA A 79 4.54 -6.63 7.71
N ILE A 80 3.45 -6.55 8.48
CA ILE A 80 3.48 -6.22 9.92
C ILE A 80 4.31 -7.26 10.66
N THR A 81 4.03 -8.55 10.50
CA THR A 81 4.77 -9.62 11.18
C THR A 81 6.28 -9.58 10.87
N GLN A 82 6.65 -9.32 9.61
CA GLN A 82 8.05 -9.16 9.21
C GLN A 82 8.68 -7.92 9.86
N ALA A 83 7.96 -6.80 9.89
CA ALA A 83 8.46 -5.55 10.48
C ALA A 83 8.66 -5.67 11.99
N GLU A 84 7.73 -6.29 12.71
CA GLU A 84 7.85 -6.58 14.14
C GLU A 84 9.09 -7.43 14.45
N SER A 85 9.33 -8.45 13.63
CA SER A 85 10.55 -9.27 13.73
C SER A 85 11.83 -8.46 13.46
N ALA A 86 11.80 -7.58 12.45
CA ALA A 86 12.95 -6.74 12.10
C ALA A 86 13.27 -5.69 13.18
N VAL A 87 12.21 -5.13 13.80
CA VAL A 87 12.34 -4.14 14.89
C VAL A 87 12.69 -4.79 16.23
N GLY A 88 12.26 -6.06 16.43
CA GLY A 88 12.38 -6.77 17.72
C GLY A 88 11.33 -6.30 18.75
N ASP A 89 10.28 -5.65 18.33
CA ASP A 89 9.13 -5.19 19.13
C ASP A 89 7.86 -5.28 18.28
N TRP A 90 6.72 -5.60 18.92
CA TRP A 90 5.41 -5.55 18.28
C TRP A 90 4.92 -4.12 18.00
N ARG A 91 5.49 -3.11 18.63
CA ARG A 91 5.16 -1.71 18.42
C ARG A 91 5.93 -1.14 17.23
N LEU A 92 5.19 -0.68 16.23
CA LEU A 92 5.72 -0.06 15.02
C LEU A 92 5.43 1.45 14.98
N SER A 93 5.56 2.13 16.13
CA SER A 93 5.11 3.52 16.32
C SER A 93 5.92 4.56 15.52
N ASP A 94 7.05 4.19 14.97
CA ASP A 94 7.90 4.99 14.09
C ASP A 94 7.94 4.46 12.64
N CYS A 95 7.00 3.57 12.29
CA CYS A 95 6.91 2.94 10.97
C CYS A 95 5.72 3.45 10.17
N ASP A 96 5.91 3.51 8.86
CA ASP A 96 4.88 3.79 7.86
C ASP A 96 4.59 2.53 7.05
N LEU A 97 3.31 2.24 6.83
CA LEU A 97 2.85 1.14 5.99
C LEU A 97 2.35 1.68 4.65
N TYR A 98 2.92 1.18 3.57
CA TYR A 98 2.46 1.42 2.20
C TYR A 98 1.79 0.16 1.67
N VAL A 99 0.59 0.29 1.12
CA VAL A 99 -0.18 -0.82 0.56
C VAL A 99 -0.91 -0.38 -0.70
N THR A 100 -0.94 -1.24 -1.72
CA THR A 100 -1.51 -0.88 -3.03
C THR A 100 -3.03 -0.70 -3.02
N LYS A 101 -3.74 -1.29 -2.06
CA LYS A 101 -5.19 -1.19 -1.87
C LYS A 101 -5.51 -0.79 -0.43
N GLU A 102 -6.59 -0.06 -0.24
CA GLU A 102 -7.09 0.29 1.09
C GLU A 102 -7.20 -0.95 1.99
N PRO A 103 -6.63 -0.94 3.21
CA PRO A 103 -6.71 -2.06 4.14
C PRO A 103 -8.16 -2.43 4.49
N CYS A 104 -8.46 -3.72 4.52
CA CYS A 104 -9.75 -4.23 4.99
C CYS A 104 -9.88 -4.07 6.52
N PRO A 105 -11.07 -4.29 7.14
CA PRO A 105 -11.24 -4.16 8.58
C PRO A 105 -10.31 -5.04 9.43
N MET A 106 -9.99 -6.26 8.97
CA MET A 106 -9.03 -7.14 9.65
C MET A 106 -7.64 -6.52 9.69
N CYS A 107 -7.13 -6.06 8.53
CA CYS A 107 -5.81 -5.42 8.44
C CYS A 107 -5.79 -4.08 9.18
N ALA A 108 -6.85 -3.28 9.08
CA ALA A 108 -6.97 -2.02 9.80
C ALA A 108 -6.92 -2.24 11.32
N GLY A 109 -7.57 -3.28 11.83
CA GLY A 109 -7.48 -3.69 13.23
C GLY A 109 -6.05 -4.05 13.64
N ALA A 110 -5.36 -4.86 12.84
CA ALA A 110 -3.96 -5.23 13.08
C ALA A 110 -3.02 -4.02 13.06
N ILE A 111 -3.20 -3.11 12.12
CA ILE A 111 -2.44 -1.84 12.02
C ILE A 111 -2.57 -1.01 13.29
N VAL A 112 -3.79 -0.87 13.83
CA VAL A 112 -4.05 -0.18 15.10
C VAL A 112 -3.36 -0.90 16.26
N HIS A 113 -3.45 -2.24 16.31
CA HIS A 113 -2.76 -3.03 17.35
C HIS A 113 -1.24 -2.89 17.31
N ALA A 114 -0.65 -2.93 16.11
CA ALA A 114 0.78 -2.75 15.90
C ALA A 114 1.27 -1.30 16.12
N ARG A 115 0.38 -0.34 16.36
CA ARG A 115 0.73 1.08 16.57
C ARG A 115 1.41 1.74 15.39
N ILE A 116 1.10 1.34 14.17
CA ILE A 116 1.66 1.96 12.96
C ILE A 116 1.35 3.45 12.94
N ARG A 117 2.38 4.27 12.69
CA ARG A 117 2.29 5.73 12.69
C ARG A 117 1.40 6.23 11.56
N ARG A 118 1.71 5.80 10.34
CA ARG A 118 1.06 6.29 9.12
C ARG A 118 0.75 5.14 8.15
N VAL A 119 -0.43 5.21 7.52
CA VAL A 119 -0.87 4.28 6.48
C VAL A 119 -1.06 5.03 5.18
N ILE A 120 -0.33 4.60 4.16
CA ILE A 120 -0.39 5.17 2.82
C ILE A 120 -0.95 4.09 1.88
N PHE A 121 -2.05 4.37 1.20
CA PHE A 121 -2.60 3.41 0.26
C PHE A 121 -2.87 4.00 -1.13
N GLY A 122 -2.82 3.12 -2.14
CA GLY A 122 -3.07 3.47 -3.52
C GLY A 122 -4.55 3.65 -3.79
N CYS A 123 -5.26 2.58 -4.16
CA CYS A 123 -6.66 2.69 -4.51
C CYS A 123 -7.60 2.45 -3.32
N PRO A 124 -8.67 3.28 -3.17
CA PRO A 124 -9.68 3.09 -2.13
C PRO A 124 -10.57 1.87 -2.42
N ASP A 125 -11.18 1.34 -1.35
CA ASP A 125 -12.18 0.28 -1.44
C ASP A 125 -13.50 0.70 -0.75
N PRO A 126 -14.47 1.23 -1.50
CA PRO A 126 -15.72 1.69 -0.92
C PRO A 126 -16.62 0.55 -0.39
N LYS A 127 -16.30 -0.72 -0.70
CA LYS A 127 -17.10 -1.88 -0.31
C LYS A 127 -16.60 -2.56 0.97
N THR A 128 -15.29 -2.63 1.15
CA THR A 128 -14.66 -3.37 2.25
C THR A 128 -13.50 -2.63 2.91
N GLY A 129 -13.28 -1.35 2.59
CA GLY A 129 -12.18 -0.56 3.12
C GLY A 129 -12.35 -0.22 4.60
N GLY A 130 -11.29 -0.38 5.38
CA GLY A 130 -11.22 -0.12 6.82
C GLY A 130 -10.56 1.22 7.17
N ALA A 131 -10.16 2.01 6.17
CA ALA A 131 -9.48 3.30 6.32
C ALA A 131 -10.33 4.49 5.82
N GLY A 132 -11.64 4.33 5.76
CA GLY A 132 -12.62 5.35 5.39
C GLY A 132 -13.45 5.05 4.15
N GLY A 133 -13.20 3.94 3.46
CA GLY A 133 -14.03 3.46 2.36
C GLY A 133 -15.40 3.00 2.85
N LEU A 134 -15.47 1.92 3.59
CA LEU A 134 -16.68 1.44 4.25
C LEU A 134 -16.77 1.94 5.70
N ILE A 135 -15.69 1.82 6.45
CA ILE A 135 -15.55 2.20 7.86
C ILE A 135 -14.14 2.77 8.08
N ASN A 136 -13.96 3.65 9.06
CA ASN A 136 -12.64 4.15 9.43
C ASN A 136 -12.21 3.62 10.80
N LEU A 137 -11.58 2.45 10.83
CA LEU A 137 -11.01 1.87 12.03
C LEU A 137 -9.67 2.51 12.41
N LEU A 138 -8.91 3.03 11.44
CA LEU A 138 -7.60 3.63 11.70
C LEU A 138 -7.66 4.92 12.51
N GLN A 139 -8.82 5.58 12.52
CA GLN A 139 -9.07 6.84 13.22
C GLN A 139 -10.32 6.78 14.11
N LEU A 140 -10.73 5.59 14.54
CA LEU A 140 -11.88 5.42 15.40
C LEU A 140 -11.57 5.90 16.82
N PRO A 141 -12.25 6.99 17.34
CA PRO A 141 -11.85 7.66 18.57
C PRO A 141 -11.76 6.78 19.84
N PRO A 142 -12.63 5.75 20.04
CA PRO A 142 -12.52 4.88 21.21
C PRO A 142 -11.29 3.96 21.23
N LEU A 143 -10.61 3.79 20.07
CA LEU A 143 -9.40 2.98 20.01
C LEU A 143 -8.21 3.74 20.60
N ASN A 144 -7.31 3.01 21.22
CA ASN A 144 -6.17 3.56 21.95
C ASN A 144 -4.98 3.95 21.06
N HIS A 145 -5.13 3.88 19.75
CA HIS A 145 -4.18 4.37 18.75
C HIS A 145 -4.92 4.82 17.50
N GLN A 146 -4.43 5.89 16.88
CA GLN A 146 -4.93 6.41 15.63
C GLN A 146 -3.77 6.64 14.67
N CYS A 147 -3.96 6.26 13.40
CA CYS A 147 -2.96 6.39 12.37
C CYS A 147 -3.19 7.66 11.54
N GLU A 148 -2.11 8.26 11.05
CA GLU A 148 -2.22 9.19 9.93
C GLU A 148 -2.56 8.44 8.65
N ILE A 149 -3.39 9.02 7.78
CA ILE A 149 -3.82 8.37 6.53
C ILE A 149 -3.47 9.26 5.35
N THR A 150 -2.75 8.67 4.38
CA THR A 150 -2.52 9.26 3.05
C THR A 150 -3.12 8.35 1.99
N ARG A 151 -3.94 8.92 1.10
CA ARG A 151 -4.71 8.18 0.08
C ARG A 151 -4.29 8.55 -1.33
N GLY A 152 -4.47 7.65 -2.28
CA GLY A 152 -4.39 7.95 -3.70
C GLY A 152 -2.98 8.01 -4.27
N VAL A 153 -1.96 7.55 -3.53
CA VAL A 153 -0.59 7.51 -4.04
C VAL A 153 -0.47 6.43 -5.11
N ARG A 154 -0.17 6.82 -6.35
CA ARG A 154 -0.18 5.97 -7.56
C ARG A 154 -1.50 5.19 -7.74
N GLU A 155 -2.62 5.83 -7.43
CA GLU A 155 -3.95 5.20 -7.39
C GLU A 155 -4.30 4.49 -8.69
N ASN A 156 -4.04 5.12 -9.84
CA ASN A 156 -4.39 4.53 -11.14
C ASN A 156 -3.66 3.20 -11.37
N GLU A 157 -2.36 3.14 -11.12
CA GLU A 157 -1.58 1.92 -11.29
C GLU A 157 -2.03 0.81 -10.33
N CYS A 158 -2.33 1.17 -9.07
CA CYS A 158 -2.85 0.24 -8.08
C CYS A 158 -4.24 -0.30 -8.48
N ARG A 159 -5.09 0.53 -9.06
CA ARG A 159 -6.40 0.13 -9.55
C ARG A 159 -6.31 -0.75 -10.79
N GLU A 160 -5.47 -0.39 -11.74
CA GLU A 160 -5.31 -1.09 -13.02
C GLU A 160 -4.84 -2.53 -12.84
N ILE A 161 -3.86 -2.79 -11.98
CA ILE A 161 -3.37 -4.15 -11.72
C ILE A 161 -4.49 -5.05 -11.15
N LEU A 162 -5.30 -4.55 -10.22
CA LEU A 162 -6.45 -5.28 -9.66
C LEU A 162 -7.52 -5.52 -10.72
N GLN A 163 -7.87 -4.51 -11.51
CA GLN A 163 -8.89 -4.64 -12.56
C GLN A 163 -8.47 -5.64 -13.63
N ARG A 164 -7.20 -5.63 -14.03
CA ARG A 164 -6.65 -6.59 -15.01
C ARG A 164 -6.77 -8.01 -14.49
N PHE A 165 -6.33 -8.27 -13.27
CA PHE A 165 -6.41 -9.56 -12.63
C PHE A 165 -7.84 -10.10 -12.57
N PHE A 166 -8.79 -9.32 -12.05
CA PHE A 166 -10.17 -9.77 -11.95
C PHE A 166 -10.89 -9.90 -13.30
N ARG A 167 -10.48 -9.13 -14.32
CA ARG A 167 -10.98 -9.37 -15.70
C ARG A 167 -10.51 -10.72 -16.24
N ALA A 168 -9.24 -11.06 -16.03
CA ALA A 168 -8.69 -12.35 -16.44
C ALA A 168 -9.42 -13.51 -15.73
N LYS A 169 -9.57 -13.41 -14.42
CA LYS A 169 -10.28 -14.45 -13.63
C LYS A 169 -11.74 -14.67 -14.05
N ARG A 170 -12.47 -13.62 -14.42
CA ARG A 170 -13.82 -13.76 -14.94
C ARG A 170 -13.87 -14.40 -16.33
N ALA A 171 -12.84 -14.22 -17.14
CA ALA A 171 -12.77 -14.85 -18.47
C ALA A 171 -12.41 -16.33 -18.40
N GLU A 172 -11.80 -16.80 -17.32
CA GLU A 172 -11.46 -18.21 -17.07
C GLU A 172 -12.64 -19.02 -16.49
N GLN A 173 -13.68 -18.35 -15.99
CA GLN A 173 -14.89 -19.02 -15.47
C GLN A 173 -15.85 -19.32 -16.62
N PRO A 174 -16.27 -20.56 -16.82
CA PRO A 174 -17.19 -20.98 -17.89
C PRO A 174 -18.60 -20.39 -17.74
#